data_fc2fd11234b99fa6931c6323833756fd
#
_entry.id   fc2fd11234b99fa6931c6323833756fd
#
_cell.length_a   1.000
_cell.length_b   1.000
_cell.length_c   1.000
_cell.angle_alpha   90.00
_cell.angle_beta   90.00
_cell.angle_gamma   90.00
#
_symmetry.space_group_name_H-M   'P 1'
#
loop_
_entity.id
_entity.type
_entity.pdbx_description
1 polymer ?
#
loop_
_entity_poly.entity_id
_entity_poly.type
_entity_poly.pdbx_seq_one_letter_code
_entity_poly.pdbx_strand_id
1 'polypeptide(L)'
;MKTALSAAAVAAVLALAPLAGATFAATDDSALQQQQSRFTPEDRAAFLDARIAALKAGLELNADQEKNWPPLESAMRDLAKQRAAQFAAWRERREQGGDQTAEVNPIDRLTNASDFLSARAADLQKLATAAKPLYDSLDDAQKRRFAVLFHGGFGRGHWRHWRRQG
;
A
#
# COMPACT_ATOMS: atom_id res chain seq x y z
N MET A 1 81.78 34.55 -4.65
CA MET A 1 82.30 33.26 -4.99
C MET A 1 81.32 32.19 -4.51
N LYS A 2 80.94 31.35 -5.40
CA LYS A 2 80.14 30.06 -5.28
C LYS A 2 78.66 30.19 -4.95
N THR A 3 77.94 30.13 -5.99
CA THR A 3 76.54 29.85 -6.20
C THR A 3 76.18 28.42 -5.82
N ALA A 4 75.12 28.21 -5.10
CA ALA A 4 74.47 26.90 -4.99
C ALA A 4 72.97 27.02 -5.32
N LEU A 5 72.59 26.49 -6.46
CA LEU A 5 71.18 26.27 -6.85
C LEU A 5 70.60 25.18 -5.99
N SER A 6 69.46 25.44 -5.39
CA SER A 6 68.60 24.39 -4.80
C SER A 6 67.34 24.30 -5.62
N ALA A 7 67.17 23.16 -6.31
CA ALA A 7 65.97 22.80 -7.04
C ALA A 7 64.88 22.41 -6.07
N ALA A 8 63.75 23.12 -6.07
CA ALA A 8 62.55 22.74 -5.35
C ALA A 8 61.70 21.83 -6.26
N ALA A 9 61.60 20.57 -5.84
CA ALA A 9 60.70 19.60 -6.48
C ALA A 9 59.27 19.84 -5.98
N VAL A 10 58.38 20.27 -6.85
CA VAL A 10 56.94 20.36 -6.57
C VAL A 10 56.35 18.96 -6.76
N ALA A 11 56.05 18.28 -5.70
CA ALA A 11 55.28 17.05 -5.70
C ALA A 11 53.78 17.41 -5.75
N ALA A 12 53.16 17.23 -6.93
CA ALA A 12 51.72 17.33 -7.07
C ALA A 12 51.05 16.07 -6.47
N VAL A 13 50.47 16.21 -5.31
CA VAL A 13 49.63 15.18 -4.71
C VAL A 13 48.25 15.27 -5.37
N LEU A 14 47.98 14.35 -6.30
CA LEU A 14 46.63 14.07 -6.80
C LEU A 14 45.84 13.40 -5.70
N ALA A 15 45.03 14.16 -4.98
CA ALA A 15 44.04 13.64 -4.06
C ALA A 15 42.90 13.03 -4.91
N LEU A 16 42.87 11.70 -5.05
CA LEU A 16 41.68 10.97 -5.47
C LEU A 16 40.65 11.11 -4.35
N ALA A 17 39.65 11.96 -4.56
CA ALA A 17 38.45 11.95 -3.74
C ALA A 17 37.67 10.65 -4.04
N PRO A 18 37.31 9.83 -3.03
CA PRO A 18 36.38 8.73 -3.27
C PRO A 18 35.04 9.34 -3.62
N LEU A 19 34.49 8.97 -4.82
CA LEU A 19 33.08 9.15 -5.11
C LEU A 19 32.32 8.41 -4.02
N ALA A 20 31.79 9.15 -3.05
CA ALA A 20 30.81 8.65 -2.12
C ALA A 20 29.60 8.24 -2.96
N GLY A 21 29.45 6.94 -3.20
CA GLY A 21 28.27 6.36 -3.80
C GLY A 21 27.07 6.83 -2.99
N ALA A 22 26.18 7.57 -3.63
CA ALA A 22 24.87 7.83 -3.07
C ALA A 22 24.18 6.46 -2.93
N THR A 23 24.30 5.88 -1.75
CA THR A 23 23.44 4.79 -1.33
C THR A 23 22.05 5.39 -1.31
N PHE A 24 21.26 5.13 -2.38
CA PHE A 24 19.83 5.29 -2.30
C PHE A 24 19.39 4.42 -1.13
N ALA A 25 19.13 5.06 0.02
CA ALA A 25 18.52 4.41 1.16
C ALA A 25 17.23 3.78 0.62
N ALA A 26 17.23 2.46 0.52
CA ALA A 26 16.00 1.71 0.34
C ALA A 26 15.10 2.20 1.47
N THR A 27 14.05 2.93 1.14
CA THR A 27 13.05 3.38 2.09
C THR A 27 12.56 2.10 2.75
N ASP A 28 12.84 1.98 4.01
CA ASP A 28 12.64 0.78 4.79
C ASP A 28 11.13 0.52 4.81
N ASP A 29 10.66 -0.43 3.99
CA ASP A 29 9.24 -0.83 3.94
C ASP A 29 8.76 -1.21 5.34
N SER A 30 9.67 -1.64 6.21
CA SER A 30 9.43 -1.91 7.63
C SER A 30 9.07 -0.65 8.42
N ALA A 31 9.69 0.49 8.13
CA ALA A 31 9.37 1.76 8.80
C ALA A 31 7.98 2.26 8.39
N LEU A 32 7.60 2.10 7.12
CA LEU A 32 6.26 2.45 6.65
C LEU A 32 5.19 1.51 7.24
N GLN A 33 5.48 0.24 7.40
CA GLN A 33 4.58 -0.72 8.05
C GLN A 33 4.45 -0.46 9.55
N GLN A 34 5.54 -0.11 10.25
CA GLN A 34 5.50 0.31 11.65
C GLN A 34 4.73 1.61 11.84
N GLN A 35 4.81 2.54 10.90
CA GLN A 35 4.06 3.79 10.96
C GLN A 35 2.56 3.56 10.76
N GLN A 36 2.16 2.63 9.88
CA GLN A 36 0.76 2.23 9.70
C GLN A 36 0.16 1.53 10.93
N SER A 37 0.97 0.85 11.74
CA SER A 37 0.52 0.24 13.00
C SER A 37 0.25 1.25 14.12
N ARG A 38 0.68 2.49 13.95
CA ARG A 38 0.47 3.59 14.91
C ARG A 38 -0.85 4.34 14.69
N PHE A 39 -1.53 4.14 13.57
CA PHE A 39 -2.79 4.81 13.31
C PHE A 39 -3.92 4.25 14.17
N THR A 40 -4.66 5.16 14.78
CA THR A 40 -5.87 4.83 15.55
C THR A 40 -7.00 4.33 14.63
N PRO A 41 -8.06 3.72 15.17
CA PRO A 41 -9.25 3.41 14.38
C PRO A 41 -9.86 4.64 13.71
N GLU A 42 -9.83 5.79 14.40
CA GLU A 42 -10.33 7.09 13.92
C GLU A 42 -9.49 7.59 12.74
N ASP A 43 -8.16 7.50 12.82
CA ASP A 43 -7.27 7.86 11.71
C ASP A 43 -7.56 7.03 10.46
N ARG A 44 -7.79 5.73 10.64
CA ARG A 44 -8.12 4.83 9.54
C ARG A 44 -9.45 5.17 8.89
N ALA A 45 -10.46 5.56 9.70
CA ALA A 45 -11.74 6.03 9.20
C ALA A 45 -11.58 7.33 8.41
N ALA A 46 -10.83 8.31 8.95
CA ALA A 46 -10.55 9.57 8.28
C ALA A 46 -9.80 9.37 6.94
N PHE A 47 -8.81 8.47 6.90
CA PHE A 47 -8.12 8.14 5.64
C PHE A 47 -9.02 7.45 4.62
N LEU A 48 -9.96 6.61 5.07
CA LEU A 48 -10.96 6.02 4.19
C LEU A 48 -11.86 7.10 3.60
N ASP A 49 -12.36 8.02 4.42
CA ASP A 49 -13.23 9.12 4.00
C ASP A 49 -12.51 10.03 2.99
N ALA A 50 -11.26 10.40 3.28
CA ALA A 50 -10.44 11.19 2.37
C ALA A 50 -10.25 10.47 1.02
N ARG A 51 -10.05 9.16 1.03
CA ARG A 51 -9.89 8.36 -0.19
C ARG A 51 -11.18 8.28 -1.00
N ILE A 52 -12.32 8.05 -0.36
CA ILE A 52 -13.64 8.02 -0.98
C ILE A 52 -13.92 9.38 -1.63
N ALA A 53 -13.66 10.47 -0.91
CA ALA A 53 -13.82 11.83 -1.41
C ALA A 53 -12.91 12.12 -2.62
N ALA A 54 -11.63 11.72 -2.54
CA ALA A 54 -10.68 11.87 -3.65
C ALA A 54 -11.09 11.08 -4.89
N LEU A 55 -11.59 9.86 -4.72
CA LEU A 55 -12.11 9.04 -5.83
C LEU A 55 -13.32 9.71 -6.48
N LYS A 56 -14.29 10.15 -5.68
CA LYS A 56 -15.49 10.83 -6.20
C LYS A 56 -15.12 12.11 -6.94
N ALA A 57 -14.31 12.96 -6.34
CA ALA A 57 -13.87 14.23 -6.94
C ALA A 57 -13.06 14.01 -8.22
N GLY A 58 -12.14 13.04 -8.24
CA GLY A 58 -11.32 12.75 -9.41
C GLY A 58 -12.08 12.14 -10.60
N LEU A 59 -13.24 11.56 -10.37
CA LEU A 59 -14.11 11.04 -11.42
C LEU A 59 -14.92 12.11 -12.13
N GLU A 60 -15.18 13.28 -11.50
CA GLU A 60 -15.97 14.38 -12.07
C GLU A 60 -17.31 13.87 -12.63
N LEU A 61 -18.06 13.17 -11.77
CA LEU A 61 -19.30 12.51 -12.16
C LEU A 61 -20.37 13.52 -12.56
N ASN A 62 -21.09 13.26 -13.65
CA ASN A 62 -22.30 14.01 -13.98
C ASN A 62 -23.50 13.54 -13.11
N ALA A 63 -24.62 14.25 -13.18
CA ALA A 63 -25.80 14.01 -12.36
C ALA A 63 -26.39 12.59 -12.49
N ASP A 64 -26.28 11.96 -13.67
CA ASP A 64 -26.80 10.60 -13.88
C ASP A 64 -25.81 9.55 -13.33
N GLN A 65 -24.52 9.78 -13.47
CA GLN A 65 -23.48 8.92 -12.91
C GLN A 65 -23.46 8.97 -11.38
N GLU A 66 -23.73 10.14 -10.78
CA GLU A 66 -23.81 10.30 -9.32
C GLU A 66 -24.87 9.40 -8.66
N LYS A 67 -25.95 9.06 -9.38
CA LYS A 67 -26.96 8.12 -8.88
C LYS A 67 -26.41 6.72 -8.63
N ASN A 68 -25.33 6.35 -9.33
CA ASN A 68 -24.65 5.06 -9.20
C ASN A 68 -23.51 5.06 -8.16
N TRP A 69 -23.20 6.23 -7.56
CA TRP A 69 -22.11 6.37 -6.58
C TRP A 69 -22.39 5.71 -5.22
N PRO A 70 -23.58 5.88 -4.59
CA PRO A 70 -23.83 5.41 -3.21
C PRO A 70 -23.59 3.92 -2.99
N PRO A 71 -23.96 3.00 -3.91
CA PRO A 71 -23.67 1.57 -3.73
C PRO A 71 -22.17 1.26 -3.61
N LEU A 72 -21.34 1.91 -4.43
CA LEU A 72 -19.89 1.75 -4.39
C LEU A 72 -19.31 2.32 -3.08
N GLU A 73 -19.72 3.51 -2.67
CA GLU A 73 -19.30 4.12 -1.41
C GLU A 73 -19.62 3.23 -0.21
N SER A 74 -20.85 2.72 -0.13
CA SER A 74 -21.28 1.80 0.92
C SER A 74 -20.42 0.53 0.94
N ALA A 75 -20.20 -0.09 -0.20
CA ALA A 75 -19.38 -1.29 -0.32
C ALA A 75 -17.92 -1.07 0.11
N MET A 76 -17.34 0.10 -0.19
CA MET A 76 -16.00 0.46 0.27
C MET A 76 -15.93 0.61 1.79
N ARG A 77 -16.94 1.26 2.40
CA ARG A 77 -17.03 1.41 3.87
C ARG A 77 -17.22 0.08 4.57
N ASP A 78 -18.08 -0.78 4.04
CA ASP A 78 -18.34 -2.10 4.60
C ASP A 78 -17.11 -3.00 4.53
N LEU A 79 -16.39 -2.98 3.41
CA LEU A 79 -15.12 -3.69 3.25
C LEU A 79 -14.08 -3.22 4.27
N ALA A 80 -14.01 -1.91 4.54
CA ALA A 80 -13.09 -1.35 5.52
C ALA A 80 -13.46 -1.78 6.95
N LYS A 81 -14.75 -1.77 7.31
CA LYS A 81 -15.25 -2.25 8.61
C LYS A 81 -14.93 -3.74 8.82
N GLN A 82 -15.18 -4.57 7.81
CA GLN A 82 -14.89 -6.01 7.89
C GLN A 82 -13.38 -6.27 8.09
N ARG A 83 -12.52 -5.56 7.35
CA ARG A 83 -11.07 -5.65 7.53
C ARG A 83 -10.62 -5.21 8.92
N ALA A 84 -11.19 -4.13 9.45
CA ALA A 84 -10.89 -3.64 10.79
C ALA A 84 -11.28 -4.68 11.85
N ALA A 85 -12.46 -5.29 11.73
CA ALA A 85 -12.94 -6.34 12.63
C ALA A 85 -12.06 -7.61 12.57
N GLN A 86 -11.66 -8.04 11.36
CA GLN A 86 -10.76 -9.18 11.20
C GLN A 86 -9.38 -8.92 11.83
N PHE A 87 -8.87 -7.70 11.68
CA PHE A 87 -7.60 -7.30 12.28
C PHE A 87 -7.69 -7.23 13.81
N ALA A 88 -8.78 -6.70 14.35
CA ALA A 88 -9.02 -6.67 15.81
C ALA A 88 -9.07 -8.09 16.37
N ALA A 89 -9.85 -8.99 15.78
CA ALA A 89 -9.95 -10.38 16.19
C ALA A 89 -8.60 -11.15 16.09
N TRP A 90 -7.77 -10.80 15.13
CA TRP A 90 -6.43 -11.35 15.02
C TRP A 90 -5.50 -10.85 16.13
N ARG A 91 -5.57 -9.55 16.48
CA ARG A 91 -4.81 -9.00 17.62
C ARG A 91 -5.22 -9.62 18.93
N GLU A 92 -6.50 -9.70 19.22
CA GLU A 92 -7.02 -10.32 20.43
C GLU A 92 -6.52 -11.77 20.59
N ARG A 93 -6.56 -12.56 19.53
CA ARG A 93 -6.00 -13.93 19.55
C ARG A 93 -4.51 -13.96 19.85
N ARG A 94 -3.73 -13.00 19.38
CA ARG A 94 -2.30 -12.89 19.69
C ARG A 94 -2.07 -12.48 21.14
N GLU A 95 -2.87 -11.56 21.67
CA GLU A 95 -2.76 -11.04 23.05
C GLU A 95 -3.17 -12.09 24.08
N GLN A 96 -4.12 -12.98 23.73
CA GLN A 96 -4.58 -14.07 24.59
C GLN A 96 -3.58 -15.25 24.69
N GLY A 97 -2.35 -15.05 24.22
CA GLY A 97 -1.28 -16.04 24.40
C GLY A 97 -1.38 -17.21 23.45
N GLY A 98 -1.78 -16.95 22.22
CA GLY A 98 -1.54 -17.90 21.14
C GLY A 98 -0.05 -18.13 21.03
N ASP A 99 0.42 -19.11 21.78
CA ASP A 99 1.82 -19.50 21.88
C ASP A 99 2.34 -19.73 20.44
N GLN A 100 3.27 -18.87 20.00
CA GLN A 100 3.91 -19.02 18.69
C GLN A 100 4.74 -20.32 18.61
N THR A 101 4.90 -21.00 19.76
CA THR A 101 5.61 -22.28 19.89
C THR A 101 4.66 -23.48 19.94
N ALA A 102 3.34 -23.28 20.17
CA ALA A 102 2.38 -24.35 19.98
C ALA A 102 2.41 -24.74 18.50
N GLU A 103 2.73 -25.99 18.20
CA GLU A 103 2.68 -26.55 16.86
C GLU A 103 1.27 -26.39 16.30
N VAL A 104 1.02 -25.26 15.64
CA VAL A 104 -0.25 -25.06 14.94
C VAL A 104 -0.31 -26.14 13.87
N ASN A 105 -1.25 -27.05 14.03
CA ASN A 105 -1.45 -28.14 13.07
C ASN A 105 -1.45 -27.57 11.63
N PRO A 106 -0.59 -28.09 10.74
CA PRO A 106 -0.51 -27.60 9.37
C PRO A 106 -1.85 -27.61 8.63
N ILE A 107 -2.74 -28.56 8.96
CA ILE A 107 -4.09 -28.65 8.37
C ILE A 107 -4.97 -27.50 8.83
N ASP A 108 -4.92 -27.15 10.13
CA ASP A 108 -5.68 -25.99 10.65
C ASP A 108 -5.19 -24.67 10.04
N ARG A 109 -3.87 -24.56 9.76
CA ARG A 109 -3.33 -23.40 9.03
C ARG A 109 -3.86 -23.31 7.61
N LEU A 110 -3.96 -24.44 6.89
CA LEU A 110 -4.52 -24.51 5.54
C LEU A 110 -6.02 -24.16 5.56
N THR A 111 -6.78 -24.72 6.51
CA THR A 111 -8.21 -24.43 6.67
C THR A 111 -8.43 -22.95 6.93
N ASN A 112 -7.72 -22.36 7.90
CA ASN A 112 -7.79 -20.94 8.22
C ASN A 112 -7.41 -20.04 7.02
N ALA A 113 -6.40 -20.45 6.24
CA ALA A 113 -6.01 -19.72 5.03
C ALA A 113 -7.10 -19.82 3.95
N SER A 114 -7.72 -20.99 3.77
CA SER A 114 -8.84 -21.18 2.84
C SER A 114 -10.03 -20.31 3.20
N ASP A 115 -10.42 -20.31 4.47
CA ASP A 115 -11.53 -19.49 4.99
C ASP A 115 -11.27 -17.99 4.78
N PHE A 116 -10.05 -17.55 5.08
CA PHE A 116 -9.63 -16.16 4.84
C PHE A 116 -9.70 -15.79 3.36
N LEU A 117 -9.22 -16.64 2.47
CA LEU A 117 -9.26 -16.37 1.02
C LEU A 117 -10.68 -16.36 0.49
N SER A 118 -11.54 -17.27 0.97
CA SER A 118 -12.96 -17.36 0.59
C SER A 118 -13.71 -16.10 1.03
N ALA A 119 -13.54 -15.66 2.28
CA ALA A 119 -14.11 -14.43 2.78
C ALA A 119 -13.64 -13.21 1.97
N ARG A 120 -12.35 -13.15 1.65
CA ARG A 120 -11.78 -12.08 0.83
C ARG A 120 -12.33 -12.07 -0.60
N ALA A 121 -12.53 -13.24 -1.20
CA ALA A 121 -13.14 -13.36 -2.53
C ALA A 121 -14.57 -12.85 -2.52
N ALA A 122 -15.37 -13.22 -1.52
CA ALA A 122 -16.74 -12.72 -1.36
C ALA A 122 -16.81 -11.19 -1.21
N ASP A 123 -15.89 -10.61 -0.43
CA ASP A 123 -15.81 -9.16 -0.24
C ASP A 123 -15.45 -8.42 -1.54
N LEU A 124 -14.51 -8.95 -2.31
CA LEU A 124 -14.14 -8.39 -3.61
C LEU A 124 -15.29 -8.50 -4.62
N GLN A 125 -16.05 -9.59 -4.58
CA GLN A 125 -17.21 -9.77 -5.44
C GLN A 125 -18.32 -8.78 -5.11
N LYS A 126 -18.60 -8.53 -3.82
CA LYS A 126 -19.55 -7.48 -3.39
C LYS A 126 -19.13 -6.12 -3.90
N LEU A 127 -17.84 -5.79 -3.74
CA LEU A 127 -17.29 -4.51 -4.21
C LEU A 127 -17.39 -4.38 -5.74
N ALA A 128 -17.07 -5.43 -6.49
CA ALA A 128 -17.17 -5.43 -7.94
C ALA A 128 -18.63 -5.26 -8.40
N THR A 129 -19.58 -5.97 -7.77
CA THR A 129 -21.01 -5.85 -8.06
C THR A 129 -21.51 -4.42 -7.80
N ALA A 130 -21.10 -3.81 -6.69
CA ALA A 130 -21.47 -2.43 -6.34
C ALA A 130 -20.82 -1.38 -7.26
N ALA A 131 -19.60 -1.64 -7.74
CA ALA A 131 -18.89 -0.73 -8.64
C ALA A 131 -19.40 -0.79 -10.10
N LYS A 132 -19.94 -1.92 -10.52
CA LYS A 132 -20.29 -2.19 -11.92
C LYS A 132 -21.23 -1.15 -12.54
N PRO A 133 -22.36 -0.75 -11.93
CA PRO A 133 -23.28 0.23 -12.53
C PRO A 133 -22.61 1.59 -12.76
N LEU A 134 -21.78 2.04 -11.81
CA LEU A 134 -21.00 3.26 -11.97
C LEU A 134 -20.00 3.11 -13.09
N TYR A 135 -19.16 2.06 -13.06
CA TYR A 135 -18.10 1.85 -14.04
C TYR A 135 -18.61 1.75 -15.48
N ASP A 136 -19.77 1.09 -15.68
CA ASP A 136 -20.40 0.97 -17.00
C ASP A 136 -20.88 2.33 -17.54
N SER A 137 -21.24 3.27 -16.66
CA SER A 137 -21.68 4.62 -17.03
C SER A 137 -20.54 5.60 -17.30
N LEU A 138 -19.28 5.26 -16.96
CA LEU A 138 -18.11 6.14 -17.13
C LEU A 138 -17.66 6.18 -18.59
N ASP A 139 -17.19 7.36 -19.01
CA ASP A 139 -16.45 7.52 -20.26
C ASP A 139 -15.00 6.96 -20.16
N ASP A 140 -14.28 6.93 -21.29
CA ASP A 140 -12.92 6.37 -21.32
C ASP A 140 -11.91 7.16 -20.48
N ALA A 141 -12.07 8.48 -20.36
CA ALA A 141 -11.20 9.31 -19.52
C ALA A 141 -11.47 9.04 -18.03
N GLN A 142 -12.75 8.95 -17.66
CA GLN A 142 -13.18 8.59 -16.31
C GLN A 142 -12.74 7.16 -15.94
N LYS A 143 -12.85 6.20 -16.84
CA LYS A 143 -12.37 4.80 -16.61
C LYS A 143 -10.87 4.75 -16.34
N ARG A 144 -10.06 5.52 -17.08
CA ARG A 144 -8.62 5.62 -16.78
C ARG A 144 -8.37 6.22 -15.40
N ARG A 145 -9.07 7.31 -15.03
CA ARG A 145 -8.97 7.94 -13.70
C ARG A 145 -9.41 6.96 -12.60
N PHE A 146 -10.52 6.26 -12.81
CA PHE A 146 -11.00 5.24 -11.90
C PHE A 146 -9.94 4.17 -11.64
N ALA A 147 -9.32 3.62 -12.69
CA ALA A 147 -8.28 2.60 -12.56
C ALA A 147 -7.10 3.09 -11.71
N VAL A 148 -6.61 4.30 -11.93
CA VAL A 148 -5.49 4.88 -11.17
C VAL A 148 -5.87 5.12 -9.70
N LEU A 149 -7.00 5.79 -9.46
CA LEU A 149 -7.43 6.17 -8.11
C LEU A 149 -7.87 4.96 -7.28
N PHE A 150 -8.56 4.01 -7.91
CA PHE A 150 -9.03 2.81 -7.24
C PHE A 150 -7.88 1.86 -6.87
N HIS A 151 -6.94 1.61 -7.79
CA HIS A 151 -5.78 0.76 -7.51
C HIS A 151 -4.81 1.37 -6.49
N GLY A 152 -4.57 2.68 -6.54
CA GLY A 152 -3.73 3.38 -5.57
C GLY A 152 -4.19 3.23 -4.13
N GLY A 153 -5.46 2.89 -3.95
CA GLY A 153 -6.14 2.84 -2.67
C GLY A 153 -6.47 1.47 -2.11
N PHE A 154 -6.88 0.55 -2.93
CA PHE A 154 -7.38 -0.75 -2.49
C PHE A 154 -6.48 -1.93 -2.88
N GLY A 155 -5.51 -1.73 -3.81
CA GLY A 155 -4.71 -2.78 -4.43
C GLY A 155 -3.27 -2.94 -3.96
N ARG A 156 -2.74 -2.10 -3.07
CA ARG A 156 -1.30 -2.06 -2.75
C ARG A 156 -0.73 -3.26 -1.98
N GLY A 157 -1.48 -4.35 -1.76
CA GLY A 157 -0.97 -5.48 -0.96
C GLY A 157 -0.03 -6.45 -1.67
N HIS A 158 -0.10 -6.63 -3.00
CA HIS A 158 0.55 -7.82 -3.60
C HIS A 158 1.17 -7.69 -5.00
N TRP A 159 1.03 -6.56 -5.72
CA TRP A 159 1.44 -6.51 -7.14
C TRP A 159 2.88 -6.05 -7.39
N ARG A 160 3.65 -5.64 -6.37
CA ARG A 160 5.05 -5.20 -6.56
C ARG A 160 6.05 -6.33 -6.77
N HIS A 161 5.71 -7.57 -6.42
CA HIS A 161 6.63 -8.71 -6.54
C HIS A 161 6.76 -9.27 -7.96
N TRP A 162 5.74 -9.11 -8.80
CA TRP A 162 5.74 -9.72 -10.15
C TRP A 162 6.50 -8.91 -11.21
N ARG A 163 6.86 -7.65 -10.95
CA ARG A 163 7.52 -6.79 -11.95
C ARG A 163 9.04 -6.79 -11.88
N ARG A 164 9.67 -7.56 -11.00
CA ARG A 164 11.14 -7.62 -10.83
C ARG A 164 11.79 -8.86 -11.44
N GLN A 165 11.06 -9.74 -12.09
CA GLN A 165 11.60 -10.97 -12.70
C GLN A 165 11.27 -11.08 -14.21
N GLY A 166 11.09 -9.96 -14.91
CA GLY A 166 10.99 -9.92 -16.37
C GLY A 166 12.04 -9.01 -16.97
#